data_57eca1b6fb1a555d25f736e51c94100b
#
_entry.id   57eca1b6fb1a555d25f736e51c94100b
#
_cell.length_a   1.000
_cell.length_b   1.000
_cell.length_c   1.000
_cell.angle_alpha   90.00
_cell.angle_beta   90.00
_cell.angle_gamma   90.00
#
_symmetry.space_group_name_H-M   'P 1'
#
loop_
_entity.id
_entity.type
_entity.pdbx_description
1 polymer ?
#
loop_
_entity_poly.entity_id
_entity_poly.type
_entity_poly.pdbx_seq_one_letter_code
_entity_poly.pdbx_strand_id
1 'polypeptide(L)'
;MFGELPTKEQLKNFCGLLSEYRTLPTSFVRDIIMKAPSKDMMNTLARSVLTLYSYDDRADDISLPNVLRQCLQLISLFPLLSVYGYQAYRHYHDGASLYIHTPQPELSTAETILHILRPDSKYTPLEAKLLDIALILHMEHGGGNNSTFTTHLVSSSGTDTYSVIAASLGSLKGPKHGGANIKVVQMFEDMKRTVKDWTDEDEVGKYLTALLHKKAFDHAGLIYGMGHAVYSLSCLLYT
;
A
#
# COMPACT_ATOMS: atom_id res chain seq x y z
N MET A 1 -11.13 8.52 12.77
CA MET A 1 -10.50 9.85 12.85
C MET A 1 -11.45 10.87 13.49
N PHE A 2 -12.67 11.02 13.01
CA PHE A 2 -13.61 12.06 13.49
C PHE A 2 -14.68 11.55 14.46
N GLY A 3 -14.71 10.26 14.79
CA GLY A 3 -15.62 9.65 15.79
C GLY A 3 -17.04 9.40 15.32
N GLU A 4 -17.46 10.02 14.21
CA GLU A 4 -18.81 9.91 13.63
C GLU A 4 -18.73 9.90 12.09
N LEU A 5 -19.81 9.44 11.45
CA LEU A 5 -19.94 9.49 10.00
C LEU A 5 -20.17 10.94 9.53
N PRO A 6 -19.54 11.37 8.43
CA PRO A 6 -19.70 12.71 7.91
C PRO A 6 -21.08 12.92 7.28
N THR A 7 -21.55 14.17 7.33
CA THR A 7 -22.64 14.62 6.45
C THR A 7 -22.17 14.62 4.99
N LYS A 8 -23.10 14.71 4.04
CA LYS A 8 -22.76 14.78 2.60
C LYS A 8 -21.84 15.96 2.26
N GLU A 9 -22.06 17.10 2.92
CA GLU A 9 -21.25 18.31 2.73
C GLU A 9 -19.83 18.13 3.30
N GLN A 10 -19.73 17.62 4.52
CA GLN A 10 -18.44 17.31 5.15
C GLN A 10 -17.64 16.31 4.32
N LEU A 11 -18.28 15.25 3.81
CA LEU A 11 -17.63 14.27 2.94
C LEU A 11 -17.11 14.93 1.65
N LYS A 12 -17.94 15.75 1.00
CA LYS A 12 -17.57 16.49 -0.21
C LYS A 12 -16.34 17.39 0.04
N ASN A 13 -16.36 18.16 1.13
CA ASN A 13 -15.28 19.07 1.49
C ASN A 13 -13.99 18.29 1.80
N PHE A 14 -14.09 17.17 2.51
CA PHE A 14 -12.96 16.32 2.82
C PHE A 14 -12.35 15.67 1.56
N CYS A 15 -13.18 15.14 0.65
CA CYS A 15 -12.71 14.62 -0.63
C CYS A 15 -12.05 15.71 -1.48
N GLY A 16 -12.60 16.93 -1.48
CA GLY A 16 -11.99 18.09 -2.14
C GLY A 16 -10.59 18.39 -1.58
N LEU A 17 -10.45 18.43 -0.26
CA LEU A 17 -9.16 18.64 0.40
C LEU A 17 -8.13 17.57 0.01
N LEU A 18 -8.52 16.28 0.04
CA LEU A 18 -7.61 15.20 -0.40
C LEU A 18 -7.22 15.34 -1.87
N SER A 19 -8.14 15.81 -2.72
CA SER A 19 -7.86 16.05 -4.13
C SER A 19 -6.85 17.19 -4.33
N GLU A 20 -6.98 18.29 -3.59
CA GLU A 20 -6.03 19.40 -3.62
C GLU A 20 -4.61 18.97 -3.22
N TYR A 21 -4.49 18.09 -2.22
CA TYR A 21 -3.20 17.55 -1.79
C TYR A 21 -2.62 16.50 -2.75
N ARG A 22 -3.37 16.04 -3.75
CA ARG A 22 -2.96 14.99 -4.70
C ARG A 22 -2.08 15.52 -5.83
N THR A 23 -1.09 16.35 -5.49
CA THR A 23 -0.16 16.95 -6.45
C THR A 23 1.26 16.84 -5.93
N LEU A 24 2.13 16.19 -6.71
CA LEU A 24 3.56 16.11 -6.40
C LEU A 24 4.27 17.40 -6.83
N PRO A 25 5.38 17.78 -6.16
CA PRO A 25 6.20 18.91 -6.57
C PRO A 25 6.67 18.76 -8.03
N THR A 26 6.90 19.91 -8.69
CA THR A 26 7.38 19.96 -10.07
C THR A 26 8.63 19.11 -10.24
N SER A 27 8.64 18.27 -11.28
CA SER A 27 9.75 17.36 -11.60
C SER A 27 10.03 16.25 -10.59
N PHE A 28 9.26 16.11 -9.50
CA PHE A 28 9.47 15.09 -8.46
C PHE A 28 9.53 13.67 -9.04
N VAL A 29 8.60 13.33 -9.92
CA VAL A 29 8.56 12.01 -10.57
C VAL A 29 9.86 11.74 -11.33
N ARG A 30 10.29 12.70 -12.15
CA ARG A 30 11.52 12.60 -12.96
C ARG A 30 12.78 12.50 -12.10
N ASP A 31 12.91 13.41 -11.14
CA ASP A 31 14.18 13.62 -10.43
C ASP A 31 14.35 12.70 -9.21
N ILE A 32 13.25 12.26 -8.60
CA ILE A 32 13.28 11.43 -7.38
C ILE A 32 12.90 9.98 -7.70
N ILE A 33 11.78 9.74 -8.37
CA ILE A 33 11.28 8.38 -8.59
C ILE A 33 12.06 7.72 -9.74
N MET A 34 12.14 8.38 -10.90
CA MET A 34 12.70 7.79 -12.12
C MET A 34 14.22 7.82 -12.17
N LYS A 35 14.89 8.81 -11.56
CA LYS A 35 16.33 8.97 -11.66
C LYS A 35 17.14 7.87 -10.93
N ALA A 36 16.54 7.22 -9.94
CA ALA A 36 17.15 6.11 -9.22
C ALA A 36 16.10 4.99 -8.99
N PRO A 37 15.69 4.28 -10.06
CA PRO A 37 14.69 3.21 -9.96
C PRO A 37 15.25 2.09 -9.09
N SER A 38 14.45 1.63 -8.12
CA SER A 38 14.81 0.52 -7.25
C SER A 38 14.08 -0.74 -7.67
N LYS A 39 14.74 -1.90 -7.55
CA LYS A 39 14.06 -3.21 -7.65
C LYS A 39 13.10 -3.45 -6.48
N ASP A 40 13.27 -2.72 -5.40
CA ASP A 40 12.42 -2.76 -4.22
C ASP A 40 11.51 -1.53 -4.19
N MET A 41 10.23 -1.73 -4.46
CA MET A 41 9.24 -0.66 -4.51
C MET A 41 9.02 0.01 -3.15
N MET A 42 9.13 -0.73 -2.05
CA MET A 42 9.03 -0.14 -0.71
C MET A 42 10.20 0.81 -0.42
N ASN A 43 11.40 0.52 -0.95
CA ASN A 43 12.52 1.44 -0.89
C ASN A 43 12.24 2.73 -1.68
N THR A 44 11.69 2.62 -2.88
CA THR A 44 11.29 3.79 -3.67
C THR A 44 10.26 4.63 -2.92
N LEU A 45 9.27 4.01 -2.30
CA LEU A 45 8.24 4.69 -1.54
C LEU A 45 8.80 5.41 -0.30
N ALA A 46 9.60 4.71 0.52
CA ALA A 46 10.20 5.29 1.73
C ALA A 46 11.12 6.48 1.40
N ARG A 47 11.93 6.36 0.35
CA ARG A 47 12.80 7.43 -0.13
C ARG A 47 11.99 8.62 -0.64
N SER A 48 10.91 8.37 -1.37
CA SER A 48 10.04 9.42 -1.88
C SER A 48 9.37 10.18 -0.74
N VAL A 49 8.86 9.48 0.26
CA VAL A 49 8.28 10.09 1.47
C VAL A 49 9.32 10.96 2.19
N LEU A 50 10.51 10.42 2.44
CA LEU A 50 11.56 11.18 3.13
C LEU A 50 11.99 12.42 2.34
N THR A 51 12.01 12.35 1.01
CA THR A 51 12.38 13.49 0.16
C THR A 51 11.30 14.59 0.17
N LEU A 52 10.02 14.27 0.41
CA LEU A 52 8.96 15.27 0.52
C LEU A 52 9.19 16.27 1.65
N TYR A 53 9.95 15.89 2.68
CA TYR A 53 10.42 16.82 3.73
C TYR A 53 11.01 18.11 3.14
N SER A 54 11.85 17.99 2.11
CA SER A 54 12.54 19.14 1.49
C SER A 54 11.63 20.06 0.67
N TYR A 55 10.37 19.69 0.48
CA TYR A 55 9.36 20.46 -0.24
C TYR A 55 8.25 21.01 0.69
N ASP A 56 8.38 20.82 2.01
CA ASP A 56 7.44 21.33 3.00
C ASP A 56 8.13 22.38 3.87
N ASP A 57 7.80 23.66 3.69
CA ASP A 57 8.36 24.77 4.47
C ASP A 57 8.08 24.66 5.99
N ARG A 58 7.15 23.81 6.38
CA ARG A 58 6.78 23.54 7.77
C ARG A 58 7.05 22.09 8.17
N ALA A 59 8.07 21.47 7.59
CA ALA A 59 8.38 20.05 7.83
C ALA A 59 8.64 19.77 9.33
N ASP A 60 9.34 20.64 10.02
CA ASP A 60 9.72 20.50 11.44
C ASP A 60 8.67 20.99 12.45
N ASP A 61 7.53 21.52 11.98
CA ASP A 61 6.44 21.91 12.85
C ASP A 61 5.63 20.68 13.28
N ILE A 62 5.91 20.19 14.47
CA ILE A 62 5.24 19.02 15.09
C ILE A 62 3.96 19.36 15.84
N SER A 63 3.42 20.56 15.66
CA SER A 63 2.10 20.89 16.19
C SER A 63 1.02 19.96 15.61
N LEU A 64 0.04 19.59 16.44
CA LEU A 64 -1.00 18.64 16.05
C LEU A 64 -1.74 19.03 14.74
N PRO A 65 -2.12 20.32 14.52
CA PRO A 65 -2.72 20.70 13.25
C PRO A 65 -1.82 20.51 12.05
N ASN A 66 -0.50 20.75 12.18
CA ASN A 66 0.44 20.58 11.08
C ASN A 66 0.74 19.11 10.80
N VAL A 67 0.89 18.28 11.83
CA VAL A 67 1.04 16.84 11.68
C VAL A 67 -0.18 16.24 10.98
N LEU A 68 -1.40 16.67 11.34
CA LEU A 68 -2.62 16.24 10.65
C LEU A 68 -2.60 16.64 9.17
N ARG A 69 -2.21 17.88 8.86
CA ARG A 69 -2.05 18.36 7.48
C ARG A 69 -1.08 17.46 6.70
N GLN A 70 0.10 17.18 7.26
CA GLN A 70 1.13 16.34 6.65
C GLN A 70 0.61 14.90 6.43
N CYS A 71 -0.09 14.33 7.41
CA CYS A 71 -0.70 13.00 7.27
C CYS A 71 -1.73 12.95 6.13
N LEU A 72 -2.63 13.93 6.03
CA LEU A 72 -3.62 14.00 4.97
C LEU A 72 -2.98 14.18 3.59
N GLN A 73 -1.92 14.99 3.52
CA GLN A 73 -1.12 15.16 2.31
C GLN A 73 -0.45 13.84 1.89
N LEU A 74 0.19 13.14 2.82
CA LEU A 74 0.79 11.83 2.55
C LEU A 74 -0.25 10.81 2.10
N ILE A 75 -1.41 10.71 2.77
CA ILE A 75 -2.51 9.83 2.35
C ILE A 75 -2.91 10.11 0.90
N SER A 76 -2.98 11.39 0.52
CA SER A 76 -3.34 11.78 -0.85
C SER A 76 -2.24 11.50 -1.87
N LEU A 77 -0.97 11.53 -1.47
CA LEU A 77 0.18 11.31 -2.33
C LEU A 77 0.57 9.83 -2.48
N PHE A 78 0.25 8.97 -1.50
CA PHE A 78 0.63 7.55 -1.55
C PHE A 78 0.18 6.82 -2.82
N PRO A 79 -1.03 7.03 -3.37
CA PRO A 79 -1.42 6.48 -4.67
C PRO A 79 -0.44 6.83 -5.79
N LEU A 80 -0.04 8.10 -5.88
CA LEU A 80 0.87 8.59 -6.90
C LEU A 80 2.28 7.99 -6.71
N LEU A 81 2.81 8.06 -5.49
CA LEU A 81 4.14 7.54 -5.17
C LEU A 81 4.24 6.04 -5.45
N SER A 82 3.20 5.28 -5.09
CA SER A 82 3.16 3.83 -5.30
C SER A 82 3.09 3.47 -6.78
N VAL A 83 2.16 4.10 -7.51
CA VAL A 83 1.95 3.78 -8.93
C VAL A 83 3.10 4.28 -9.80
N TYR A 84 3.59 5.50 -9.59
CA TYR A 84 4.72 5.99 -10.37
C TYR A 84 6.01 5.23 -10.04
N GLY A 85 6.19 4.81 -8.79
CA GLY A 85 7.25 3.89 -8.41
C GLY A 85 7.16 2.55 -9.15
N TYR A 86 5.96 1.99 -9.26
CA TYR A 86 5.70 0.76 -10.01
C TYR A 86 5.94 0.94 -11.52
N GLN A 87 5.48 2.04 -12.11
CA GLN A 87 5.72 2.33 -13.52
C GLN A 87 7.22 2.49 -13.83
N ALA A 88 7.97 3.16 -12.94
CA ALA A 88 9.42 3.26 -13.06
C ALA A 88 10.07 1.87 -12.96
N TYR A 89 9.68 1.04 -11.99
CA TYR A 89 10.14 -0.34 -11.86
C TYR A 89 9.90 -1.14 -13.15
N ARG A 90 8.66 -1.15 -13.65
CA ARG A 90 8.28 -1.85 -14.87
C ARG A 90 9.09 -1.38 -16.08
N HIS A 91 9.30 -0.08 -16.20
CA HIS A 91 10.06 0.49 -17.31
C HIS A 91 11.53 0.07 -17.27
N TYR A 92 12.20 0.25 -16.14
CA TYR A 92 13.65 0.06 -16.03
C TYR A 92 14.08 -1.39 -15.83
N HIS A 93 13.24 -2.22 -15.23
CA HIS A 93 13.61 -3.60 -14.89
C HIS A 93 12.89 -4.65 -15.74
N ASP A 94 11.67 -4.38 -16.20
CA ASP A 94 10.91 -5.32 -17.04
C ASP A 94 10.89 -4.91 -18.52
N GLY A 95 11.45 -3.75 -18.89
CA GLY A 95 11.45 -3.24 -20.27
C GLY A 95 10.05 -2.80 -20.77
N ALA A 96 9.11 -2.57 -19.87
CA ALA A 96 7.77 -2.15 -20.24
C ALA A 96 7.73 -0.67 -20.66
N SER A 97 6.70 -0.30 -21.42
CA SER A 97 6.44 1.12 -21.72
C SER A 97 6.16 1.91 -20.44
N LEU A 98 6.64 3.15 -20.40
CA LEU A 98 6.39 4.05 -19.27
C LEU A 98 5.06 4.79 -19.45
N TYR A 99 4.20 4.69 -18.45
CA TYR A 99 2.95 5.43 -18.39
C TYR A 99 2.92 6.31 -17.15
N ILE A 100 2.77 7.63 -17.33
CA ILE A 100 2.64 8.61 -16.24
C ILE A 100 1.38 9.42 -16.52
N HIS A 101 0.26 8.96 -15.98
CA HIS A 101 -1.01 9.66 -16.10
C HIS A 101 -1.19 10.66 -14.95
N THR A 102 -1.76 11.82 -15.25
CA THR A 102 -2.11 12.82 -14.26
C THR A 102 -3.36 12.39 -13.48
N PRO A 103 -3.39 12.52 -12.14
CA PRO A 103 -4.59 12.26 -11.39
C PRO A 103 -5.69 13.27 -11.73
N GLN A 104 -6.94 12.84 -11.67
CA GLN A 104 -8.11 13.68 -11.90
C GLN A 104 -8.75 14.06 -10.56
N PRO A 105 -9.13 15.33 -10.37
CA PRO A 105 -9.61 15.83 -9.07
C PRO A 105 -10.87 15.14 -8.54
N GLU A 106 -11.76 14.75 -9.46
CA GLU A 106 -13.05 14.14 -9.15
C GLU A 106 -12.98 12.66 -8.74
N LEU A 107 -11.85 11.99 -8.98
CA LEU A 107 -11.72 10.57 -8.70
C LEU A 107 -11.47 10.30 -7.21
N SER A 108 -12.08 9.25 -6.70
CA SER A 108 -11.77 8.67 -5.38
C SER A 108 -10.33 8.14 -5.34
N THR A 109 -9.85 7.73 -4.17
CA THR A 109 -8.51 7.15 -4.02
C THR A 109 -8.36 5.87 -4.83
N ALA A 110 -9.34 4.97 -4.78
CA ALA A 110 -9.33 3.73 -5.55
C ALA A 110 -9.38 3.97 -7.07
N GLU A 111 -10.25 4.86 -7.51
CA GLU A 111 -10.35 5.26 -8.92
C GLU A 111 -9.06 5.93 -9.41
N THR A 112 -8.46 6.79 -8.61
CA THR A 112 -7.16 7.40 -8.92
C THR A 112 -6.08 6.35 -9.15
N ILE A 113 -5.97 5.36 -8.26
CA ILE A 113 -4.99 4.26 -8.41
C ILE A 113 -5.22 3.54 -9.74
N LEU A 114 -6.44 3.14 -10.05
CA LEU A 114 -6.75 2.42 -11.28
C LEU A 114 -6.52 3.28 -12.53
N HIS A 115 -6.90 4.55 -12.48
CA HIS A 115 -6.72 5.51 -13.56
C HIS A 115 -5.25 5.72 -13.91
N ILE A 116 -4.39 5.95 -12.91
CA ILE A 116 -2.97 6.21 -13.17
C ILE A 116 -2.14 4.93 -13.37
N LEU A 117 -2.63 3.76 -12.93
CA LEU A 117 -1.95 2.47 -13.07
C LEU A 117 -2.06 1.90 -14.49
N ARG A 118 -3.23 2.01 -15.09
CA ARG A 118 -3.53 1.34 -16.36
C ARG A 118 -3.10 2.17 -17.56
N PRO A 119 -2.51 1.54 -18.60
CA PRO A 119 -2.04 2.26 -19.79
C PRO A 119 -3.13 3.07 -20.50
N ASP A 120 -4.36 2.59 -20.49
CA ASP A 120 -5.53 3.22 -21.12
C ASP A 120 -6.42 3.97 -20.13
N SER A 121 -6.04 4.05 -18.86
CA SER A 121 -6.78 4.68 -17.76
C SER A 121 -8.20 4.15 -17.55
N LYS A 122 -8.54 2.97 -18.10
CA LYS A 122 -9.89 2.39 -18.02
C LYS A 122 -10.04 1.43 -16.85
N TYR A 123 -11.17 1.51 -16.20
CA TYR A 123 -11.59 0.58 -15.14
C TYR A 123 -13.13 0.51 -15.08
N THR A 124 -13.64 -0.55 -14.51
CA THR A 124 -15.08 -0.71 -14.27
C THR A 124 -15.46 -0.21 -12.88
N PRO A 125 -16.72 0.19 -12.66
CA PRO A 125 -17.22 0.55 -11.33
C PRO A 125 -17.02 -0.56 -10.28
N LEU A 126 -17.10 -1.82 -10.70
CA LEU A 126 -16.88 -2.97 -9.82
C LEU A 126 -15.42 -3.05 -9.36
N GLU A 127 -14.45 -2.85 -10.26
CA GLU A 127 -13.02 -2.83 -9.91
C GLU A 127 -12.70 -1.70 -8.94
N ALA A 128 -13.23 -0.50 -9.18
CA ALA A 128 -13.07 0.63 -8.27
C ALA A 128 -13.64 0.32 -6.88
N LYS A 129 -14.85 -0.24 -6.81
CA LYS A 129 -15.48 -0.64 -5.54
C LYS A 129 -14.70 -1.73 -4.80
N LEU A 130 -14.22 -2.75 -5.51
CA LEU A 130 -13.41 -3.82 -4.92
C LEU A 130 -12.09 -3.28 -4.35
N LEU A 131 -11.41 -2.41 -5.08
CA LEU A 131 -10.17 -1.79 -4.59
C LEU A 131 -10.45 -0.87 -3.39
N ASP A 132 -11.53 -0.10 -3.40
CA ASP A 132 -11.92 0.77 -2.29
C ASP A 132 -12.17 -0.05 -1.02
N ILE A 133 -12.93 -1.15 -1.09
CA ILE A 133 -13.14 -2.07 0.03
C ILE A 133 -11.81 -2.67 0.50
N ALA A 134 -10.93 -3.08 -0.41
CA ALA A 134 -9.62 -3.60 -0.05
C ALA A 134 -8.78 -2.56 0.70
N LEU A 135 -8.79 -1.29 0.27
CA LEU A 135 -8.10 -0.20 0.97
C LEU A 135 -8.69 0.03 2.37
N ILE A 136 -10.03 0.01 2.52
CA ILE A 136 -10.69 0.12 3.83
C ILE A 136 -10.24 -0.98 4.79
N LEU A 137 -10.20 -2.24 4.32
CA LEU A 137 -9.77 -3.38 5.13
C LEU A 137 -8.29 -3.31 5.56
N HIS A 138 -7.46 -2.57 4.84
CA HIS A 138 -6.03 -2.42 5.11
C HIS A 138 -5.67 -1.12 5.86
N MET A 139 -6.62 -0.20 6.05
CA MET A 139 -6.29 1.11 6.62
C MET A 139 -6.14 1.09 8.15
N GLU A 140 -6.58 0.04 8.82
CA GLU A 140 -6.45 -0.14 10.26
C GLU A 140 -6.15 -1.61 10.59
N HIS A 141 -5.17 -1.85 11.44
CA HIS A 141 -4.70 -3.18 11.82
C HIS A 141 -4.45 -3.28 13.34
N GLY A 142 -4.89 -2.31 14.12
CA GLY A 142 -4.60 -2.21 15.55
C GLY A 142 -3.17 -1.77 15.85
N GLY A 143 -2.92 -1.48 17.14
CA GLY A 143 -1.65 -0.94 17.63
C GLY A 143 -0.52 -1.95 17.77
N GLY A 144 -0.77 -3.24 17.60
CA GLY A 144 0.15 -4.33 17.93
C GLY A 144 1.09 -4.78 16.81
N ASN A 145 1.34 -3.97 15.80
CA ASN A 145 2.24 -4.33 14.70
C ASN A 145 3.55 -3.52 14.73
N ASN A 146 4.56 -4.04 14.04
CA ASN A 146 5.92 -3.49 14.05
C ASN A 146 6.02 -2.07 13.50
N SER A 147 5.28 -1.73 12.45
CA SER A 147 5.31 -0.38 11.88
C SER A 147 4.58 0.63 12.75
N THR A 148 3.48 0.26 13.43
CA THR A 148 2.85 1.11 14.44
C THR A 148 3.78 1.35 15.62
N PHE A 149 4.44 0.31 16.12
CA PHE A 149 5.46 0.46 17.18
C PHE A 149 6.60 1.39 16.73
N THR A 150 7.10 1.24 15.52
CA THR A 150 8.13 2.11 14.93
C THR A 150 7.64 3.55 14.84
N THR A 151 6.38 3.77 14.43
CA THR A 151 5.76 5.11 14.39
C THR A 151 5.79 5.75 15.77
N HIS A 152 5.32 5.04 16.82
CA HIS A 152 5.34 5.56 18.19
C HIS A 152 6.76 5.81 18.69
N LEU A 153 7.68 4.87 18.45
CA LEU A 153 9.07 4.98 18.90
C LEU A 153 9.77 6.19 18.28
N VAL A 154 9.66 6.34 16.95
CA VAL A 154 10.37 7.41 16.25
C VAL A 154 9.72 8.77 16.52
N SER A 155 8.36 8.85 16.53
CA SER A 155 7.66 10.11 16.85
C SER A 155 7.94 10.59 18.29
N SER A 156 8.19 9.70 19.24
CA SER A 156 8.50 10.07 20.62
C SER A 156 9.81 10.89 20.77
N SER A 157 10.68 10.86 19.76
CA SER A 157 11.88 11.68 19.71
C SER A 157 11.61 13.15 19.35
N GLY A 158 10.39 13.47 18.92
CA GLY A 158 10.03 14.82 18.45
C GLY A 158 10.52 15.15 17.05
N THR A 159 10.82 14.13 16.23
CA THR A 159 11.19 14.33 14.81
C THR A 159 9.97 14.59 13.91
N ASP A 160 10.23 14.97 12.67
CA ASP A 160 9.22 15.30 11.66
C ASP A 160 8.40 14.10 11.19
N THR A 161 7.21 14.35 10.64
CA THR A 161 6.28 13.32 10.14
C THR A 161 6.87 12.49 9.01
N TYR A 162 7.65 13.07 8.11
CA TYR A 162 8.21 12.35 6.95
C TYR A 162 9.23 11.31 7.39
N SER A 163 10.11 11.66 8.34
CA SER A 163 11.07 10.73 8.97
C SER A 163 10.35 9.58 9.68
N VAL A 164 9.27 9.87 10.43
CA VAL A 164 8.48 8.86 11.12
C VAL A 164 7.87 7.87 10.13
N ILE A 165 7.23 8.35 9.08
CA ILE A 165 6.56 7.50 8.08
C ILE A 165 7.59 6.73 7.24
N ALA A 166 8.71 7.34 6.87
CA ALA A 166 9.79 6.64 6.17
C ALA A 166 10.39 5.50 7.01
N ALA A 167 10.59 5.70 8.31
CA ALA A 167 11.03 4.66 9.23
C ALA A 167 9.99 3.52 9.34
N SER A 168 8.71 3.86 9.42
CA SER A 168 7.61 2.89 9.47
C SER A 168 7.49 2.06 8.18
N LEU A 169 7.72 2.68 7.02
CA LEU A 169 7.82 1.97 5.73
C LEU A 169 9.03 1.02 5.70
N GLY A 170 10.16 1.45 6.29
CA GLY A 170 11.33 0.59 6.48
C GLY A 170 11.04 -0.64 7.34
N SER A 171 10.26 -0.48 8.41
CA SER A 171 9.77 -1.58 9.23
C SER A 171 8.85 -2.50 8.45
N LEU A 172 7.86 -1.94 7.73
CA LEU A 172 6.90 -2.70 6.91
C LEU A 172 7.57 -3.49 5.79
N LYS A 173 8.65 -2.96 5.22
CA LYS A 173 9.44 -3.62 4.17
C LYS A 173 10.02 -4.96 4.60
N GLY A 174 10.28 -5.15 5.89
CA GLY A 174 10.89 -6.38 6.42
C GLY A 174 10.03 -7.62 6.15
N PRO A 175 10.64 -8.74 5.69
CA PRO A 175 9.90 -9.94 5.30
C PRO A 175 9.17 -10.62 6.45
N LYS A 176 9.58 -10.36 7.70
CA LYS A 176 8.88 -10.88 8.89
C LYS A 176 7.66 -10.06 9.30
N HIS A 177 7.47 -8.87 8.72
CA HIS A 177 6.33 -8.00 8.97
C HIS A 177 5.45 -7.86 7.74
N GLY A 178 5.94 -7.24 6.66
CA GLY A 178 5.18 -7.01 5.42
C GLY A 178 5.29 -8.14 4.38
N GLY A 179 5.82 -9.31 4.74
CA GLY A 179 6.11 -10.39 3.80
C GLY A 179 4.96 -11.35 3.48
N ALA A 180 3.82 -11.25 4.18
CA ALA A 180 2.75 -12.24 4.04
C ALA A 180 2.15 -12.25 2.62
N ASN A 181 1.89 -11.09 2.04
CA ASN A 181 1.25 -10.98 0.73
C ASN A 181 2.10 -11.57 -0.40
N ILE A 182 3.40 -11.28 -0.41
CA ILE A 182 4.31 -11.86 -1.41
C ILE A 182 4.41 -13.38 -1.26
N LYS A 183 4.35 -13.91 -0.03
CA LYS A 183 4.32 -15.35 0.22
C LYS A 183 3.05 -16.00 -0.31
N VAL A 184 1.89 -15.35 -0.20
CA VAL A 184 0.64 -15.80 -0.83
C VAL A 184 0.82 -15.91 -2.34
N VAL A 185 1.32 -14.87 -2.99
CA VAL A 185 1.56 -14.88 -4.45
C VAL A 185 2.48 -16.01 -4.85
N GLN A 186 3.63 -16.15 -4.18
CA GLN A 186 4.62 -17.21 -4.46
C GLN A 186 4.04 -18.61 -4.25
N MET A 187 3.25 -18.82 -3.20
CA MET A 187 2.56 -20.09 -2.96
C MET A 187 1.56 -20.42 -4.08
N PHE A 188 0.78 -19.43 -4.54
CA PHE A 188 -0.13 -19.63 -5.67
C PHE A 188 0.61 -19.90 -6.97
N GLU A 189 1.77 -19.30 -7.20
CA GLU A 189 2.59 -19.60 -8.36
C GLU A 189 3.16 -21.04 -8.32
N ASP A 190 3.58 -21.50 -7.15
CA ASP A 190 4.00 -22.90 -6.97
C ASP A 190 2.83 -23.86 -7.16
N MET A 191 1.66 -23.53 -6.62
CA MET A 191 0.42 -24.28 -6.78
C MET A 191 0.02 -24.39 -8.27
N LYS A 192 0.11 -23.28 -9.04
CA LYS A 192 -0.16 -23.27 -10.49
C LYS A 192 0.75 -24.19 -11.32
N ARG A 193 1.95 -24.45 -10.84
CA ARG A 193 2.88 -25.39 -11.49
C ARG A 193 2.59 -26.84 -11.14
N THR A 194 1.98 -27.10 -9.98
CA THR A 194 1.79 -28.41 -9.40
C THR A 194 0.40 -28.96 -9.66
N VAL A 195 -0.63 -28.15 -9.46
CA VAL A 195 -2.05 -28.51 -9.65
C VAL A 195 -2.44 -28.29 -11.11
N LYS A 196 -2.91 -29.34 -11.77
CA LYS A 196 -3.28 -29.31 -13.20
C LYS A 196 -4.74 -28.92 -13.41
N ASP A 197 -5.62 -29.45 -12.58
CA ASP A 197 -7.05 -29.16 -12.62
C ASP A 197 -7.47 -28.43 -11.33
N TRP A 198 -7.75 -27.13 -11.47
CA TRP A 198 -8.16 -26.28 -10.35
C TRP A 198 -9.62 -26.51 -9.92
N THR A 199 -10.38 -27.26 -10.70
CA THR A 199 -11.77 -27.68 -10.39
C THR A 199 -11.82 -29.02 -9.67
N ASP A 200 -10.71 -29.76 -9.63
CA ASP A 200 -10.58 -31.02 -8.86
C ASP A 200 -10.20 -30.70 -7.41
N GLU A 201 -11.20 -30.77 -6.54
CA GLU A 201 -11.02 -30.54 -5.09
C GLU A 201 -10.02 -31.51 -4.45
N ASP A 202 -9.91 -32.75 -4.94
CA ASP A 202 -8.98 -33.75 -4.43
C ASP A 202 -7.53 -33.40 -4.80
N GLU A 203 -7.28 -32.91 -6.02
CA GLU A 203 -5.94 -32.47 -6.45
C GLU A 203 -5.49 -31.24 -5.66
N VAL A 204 -6.37 -30.24 -5.52
CA VAL A 204 -6.14 -29.05 -4.69
C VAL A 204 -5.90 -29.42 -3.23
N GLY A 205 -6.75 -30.31 -2.68
CA GLY A 205 -6.64 -30.78 -1.30
C GLY A 205 -5.34 -31.53 -1.01
N LYS A 206 -4.85 -32.33 -1.95
CA LYS A 206 -3.54 -33.01 -1.85
C LYS A 206 -2.39 -31.99 -1.79
N TYR A 207 -2.41 -30.94 -2.62
CA TYR A 207 -1.41 -29.90 -2.56
C TYR A 207 -1.42 -29.14 -1.24
N LEU A 208 -2.60 -28.72 -0.75
CA LEU A 208 -2.74 -28.04 0.53
C LEU A 208 -2.28 -28.92 1.70
N THR A 209 -2.57 -30.22 1.64
CA THR A 209 -2.09 -31.20 2.62
C THR A 209 -0.57 -31.33 2.58
N ALA A 210 0.03 -31.33 1.39
CA ALA A 210 1.49 -31.34 1.24
C ALA A 210 2.14 -30.09 1.83
N LEU A 211 1.53 -28.90 1.68
CA LEU A 211 1.97 -27.65 2.34
C LEU A 211 2.01 -27.83 3.86
N LEU A 212 0.91 -28.29 4.48
CA LEU A 212 0.81 -28.47 5.93
C LEU A 212 1.84 -29.50 6.46
N HIS A 213 2.14 -30.52 5.67
CA HIS A 213 3.13 -31.53 6.02
C HIS A 213 4.58 -31.14 5.64
N LYS A 214 4.82 -29.89 5.28
CA LYS A 214 6.16 -29.35 4.90
C LYS A 214 6.79 -30.07 3.70
N LYS A 215 5.96 -30.52 2.75
CA LYS A 215 6.40 -31.26 1.55
C LYS A 215 6.28 -30.47 0.25
N ALA A 216 5.73 -29.26 0.29
CA ALA A 216 5.54 -28.40 -0.87
C ALA A 216 5.97 -26.96 -0.58
N PHE A 217 6.16 -26.17 -1.63
CA PHE A 217 6.57 -24.76 -1.62
C PHE A 217 7.83 -24.54 -0.76
N ASP A 218 7.76 -23.72 0.29
CA ASP A 218 8.90 -23.33 1.12
C ASP A 218 9.12 -24.22 2.36
N HIS A 219 8.39 -25.32 2.45
CA HIS A 219 8.46 -26.30 3.57
C HIS A 219 8.20 -25.72 4.97
N ALA A 220 7.53 -24.56 5.05
CA ALA A 220 7.20 -23.92 6.32
C ALA A 220 6.03 -24.62 7.07
N GLY A 221 5.18 -25.35 6.36
CA GLY A 221 4.00 -25.99 6.92
C GLY A 221 2.84 -25.01 7.10
N LEU A 222 2.78 -23.98 6.27
CA LEU A 222 1.78 -22.92 6.34
C LEU A 222 1.03 -22.80 5.00
N ILE A 223 -0.28 -22.58 5.10
CA ILE A 223 -1.10 -22.06 3.99
C ILE A 223 -1.14 -20.56 4.15
N TYR A 224 -0.33 -19.84 3.37
CA TYR A 224 -0.24 -18.37 3.46
C TYR A 224 -1.56 -17.71 3.05
N GLY A 225 -1.96 -16.69 3.81
CA GLY A 225 -3.25 -16.02 3.65
C GLY A 225 -4.39 -16.62 4.47
N MET A 226 -4.14 -17.73 5.17
CA MET A 226 -5.10 -18.38 6.06
C MET A 226 -4.65 -18.24 7.50
N GLY A 227 -5.62 -17.87 8.39
CA GLY A 227 -5.34 -17.63 9.79
C GLY A 227 -4.67 -16.29 10.09
N HIS A 228 -4.64 -15.93 11.35
CA HIS A 228 -4.04 -14.70 11.85
C HIS A 228 -3.44 -14.91 13.24
N ALA A 229 -2.32 -14.23 13.54
CA ALA A 229 -1.64 -14.34 14.82
C ALA A 229 -2.46 -13.77 16.00
N VAL A 230 -3.33 -12.79 15.74
CA VAL A 230 -4.12 -12.08 16.76
C VAL A 230 -5.61 -12.41 16.63
N TYR A 231 -6.17 -12.39 15.43
CA TYR A 231 -7.59 -12.62 15.20
C TYR A 231 -7.87 -14.12 15.02
N SER A 232 -8.52 -14.73 16.02
CA SER A 232 -8.90 -16.16 15.98
C SER A 232 -10.35 -16.40 15.56
N LEU A 233 -11.26 -15.44 15.84
CA LEU A 233 -12.70 -15.58 15.62
C LEU A 233 -13.32 -14.38 14.90
N SER A 234 -12.58 -13.31 14.68
CA SER A 234 -13.11 -12.09 14.06
C SER A 234 -12.75 -12.03 12.59
N CYS A 235 -13.71 -11.71 11.78
CA CYS A 235 -13.52 -11.37 10.39
C CYS A 235 -14.13 -9.99 10.15
N LEU A 236 -13.33 -9.03 9.70
CA LEU A 236 -13.77 -7.67 9.38
C LEU A 236 -14.88 -7.63 8.32
N LEU A 237 -15.10 -8.74 7.60
CA LEU A 237 -16.18 -8.87 6.61
C LEU A 237 -17.55 -9.20 7.23
N TYR A 238 -17.59 -9.57 8.51
CA TYR A 238 -18.83 -9.93 9.22
C TYR A 238 -19.29 -8.88 10.24
N THR A 239 -18.55 -7.81 10.39
CA THR A 239 -18.91 -6.65 11.19
C THR A 239 -19.19 -5.45 10.32
#